data_8e577ce81eed816b8ebb4644f883d41f
#
_entry.id   8e577ce81eed816b8ebb4644f883d41f
#
_cell.length_a   1.000
_cell.length_b   1.000
_cell.length_c   1.000
_cell.angle_alpha   90.00
_cell.angle_beta   90.00
_cell.angle_gamma   90.00
#
_symmetry.space_group_name_H-M   'P 1'
#
loop_
_entity.id
_entity.type
_entity.pdbx_description
1 polymer ?
#
loop_
_entity_poly.entity_id
_entity_poly.type
_entity_poly.pdbx_seq_one_letter_code
_entity_poly.pdbx_strand_id
1 'polypeptide(L)'
;KRIIADSCDIRLYYTNFFGDSLATMKMSAYELTKPVPETGKYYSDFNPEGEYVTPQSMKVSKMYTLTDLNVDESTRNNSDYMPGIRIPLSREYGTKIMNAYYEHPEYFKNAYAFIHNLVPGFYFKTTSGIGSMAYIRLSQLNVYFRHKTTYTMTDGTKKDTIYAAMASFPGTEEVLQTTRIQNDQNVISQLVADNSCTYIKSPAGIYTELTLPVTQIVEKEYTVGGKVYSHKNDTINSAKVVLHRIN
;
A
#
# COMPACT_ATOMS: atom_id res chain seq x y z
N LYS A 1 -30.57 20.38 -12.72
CA LYS A 1 -29.27 21.12 -12.74
C LYS A 1 -28.19 20.08 -12.93
N ARG A 2 -27.37 20.18 -13.98
CA ARG A 2 -26.32 19.19 -14.24
C ARG A 2 -25.19 19.39 -13.24
N ILE A 3 -24.85 18.37 -12.46
CA ILE A 3 -23.74 18.36 -11.52
C ILE A 3 -22.52 17.82 -12.27
N ILE A 4 -21.41 18.52 -12.17
CA ILE A 4 -20.19 18.18 -12.91
C ILE A 4 -19.00 18.40 -11.96
N ALA A 5 -18.16 17.39 -11.83
CA ALA A 5 -16.90 17.52 -11.13
C ALA A 5 -15.93 18.43 -11.91
N ASP A 6 -15.05 19.13 -11.22
CA ASP A 6 -13.95 19.88 -11.86
C ASP A 6 -12.80 18.94 -12.23
N SER A 7 -12.46 18.02 -11.33
CA SER A 7 -11.46 16.97 -11.53
C SER A 7 -11.65 15.82 -10.54
N CYS A 8 -10.94 14.72 -10.79
CA CYS A 8 -10.91 13.56 -9.92
C CYS A 8 -9.50 12.97 -9.91
N ASP A 9 -9.04 12.49 -8.78
CA ASP A 9 -7.76 11.79 -8.68
C ASP A 9 -7.76 10.72 -7.58
N ILE A 10 -6.80 9.79 -7.69
CA ILE A 10 -6.41 8.94 -6.58
C ILE A 10 -5.05 9.43 -6.09
N ARG A 11 -4.89 9.47 -4.77
CA ARG A 11 -3.60 9.73 -4.13
C ARG A 11 -3.18 8.54 -3.30
N LEU A 12 -1.93 8.12 -3.51
CA LEU A 12 -1.29 7.07 -2.72
C LEU A 12 -0.24 7.75 -1.86
N TYR A 13 -0.56 7.95 -0.59
CA TYR A 13 0.35 8.57 0.37
C TYR A 13 1.26 7.53 0.99
N TYR A 14 2.53 7.88 1.18
CA TYR A 14 3.54 7.05 1.81
C TYR A 14 4.37 7.86 2.80
N THR A 15 4.95 7.17 3.77
CA THR A 15 5.85 7.77 4.75
C THR A 15 7.28 7.32 4.56
N ASN A 16 7.45 6.09 4.06
CA ASN A 16 8.75 5.46 3.88
C ASN A 16 8.86 4.85 2.49
N PHE A 17 10.07 4.76 2.01
CA PHE A 17 10.40 4.07 0.77
C PHE A 17 11.76 3.38 0.89
N PHE A 18 12.03 2.45 -0.01
CA PHE A 18 13.31 1.80 -0.18
C PHE A 18 13.82 2.07 -1.60
N GLY A 19 15.13 2.28 -1.75
CA GLY A 19 15.78 2.51 -3.04
C GLY A 19 15.91 3.98 -3.42
N ASP A 20 16.07 4.25 -4.71
CA ASP A 20 16.29 5.60 -5.25
C ASP A 20 14.97 6.36 -5.41
N SER A 21 14.83 7.47 -4.68
CA SER A 21 13.63 8.34 -4.72
C SER A 21 13.46 9.11 -6.04
N LEU A 22 14.52 9.22 -6.84
CA LEU A 22 14.49 9.89 -8.14
C LEU A 22 14.32 8.91 -9.31
N ALA A 23 14.36 7.61 -9.05
CA ALA A 23 14.11 6.60 -10.07
C ALA A 23 12.72 6.79 -10.69
N THR A 24 12.69 6.89 -12.02
CA THR A 24 11.43 7.03 -12.76
C THR A 24 10.70 5.70 -12.80
N MET A 25 9.52 5.68 -12.23
CA MET A 25 8.63 4.53 -12.16
C MET A 25 7.37 4.79 -12.97
N LYS A 26 6.75 3.75 -13.49
CA LYS A 26 5.43 3.80 -14.12
C LYS A 26 4.47 2.85 -13.42
N MET A 27 3.34 3.38 -13.02
CA MET A 27 2.25 2.63 -12.40
C MET A 27 1.00 2.69 -13.29
N SER A 28 0.25 1.60 -13.32
CA SER A 28 -1.11 1.57 -13.87
C SER A 28 -2.08 1.29 -12.74
N ALA A 29 -3.12 2.11 -12.65
CA ALA A 29 -4.29 1.90 -11.80
C ALA A 29 -5.41 1.30 -12.63
N TYR A 30 -6.00 0.22 -12.16
CA TYR A 30 -7.14 -0.45 -12.75
C TYR A 30 -8.32 -0.41 -11.78
N GLU A 31 -9.49 0.08 -12.23
CA GLU A 31 -10.69 -0.09 -11.43
C GLU A 31 -11.11 -1.57 -11.46
N LEU A 32 -11.45 -2.10 -10.30
CA LEU A 32 -11.98 -3.47 -10.20
C LEU A 32 -13.36 -3.53 -10.84
N THR A 33 -13.72 -4.67 -11.42
CA THR A 33 -15.06 -4.89 -12.02
C THR A 33 -16.10 -5.26 -10.99
N LYS A 34 -15.67 -5.76 -9.84
CA LYS A 34 -16.48 -6.14 -8.66
C LYS A 34 -15.65 -6.02 -7.39
N PRO A 35 -16.27 -5.86 -6.22
CA PRO A 35 -15.56 -5.88 -4.95
C PRO A 35 -14.87 -7.22 -4.70
N VAL A 36 -13.69 -7.18 -4.06
CA VAL A 36 -13.06 -8.38 -3.51
C VAL A 36 -13.76 -8.71 -2.19
N PRO A 37 -14.21 -9.96 -1.95
CA PRO A 37 -14.91 -10.33 -0.72
C PRO A 37 -14.07 -10.10 0.53
N GLU A 38 -14.58 -9.36 1.50
CA GLU A 38 -13.86 -9.00 2.75
C GLU A 38 -13.65 -10.21 3.68
N THR A 39 -14.47 -11.27 3.53
CA THR A 39 -14.38 -12.49 4.35
C THR A 39 -13.28 -13.45 3.91
N GLY A 40 -12.65 -13.18 2.76
CA GLY A 40 -11.56 -13.99 2.23
C GLY A 40 -10.24 -13.81 3.01
N LYS A 41 -9.38 -14.83 2.97
CA LYS A 41 -7.99 -14.71 3.41
C LYS A 41 -7.11 -14.49 2.18
N TYR A 42 -6.44 -13.35 2.14
CA TYR A 42 -5.58 -12.95 1.03
C TYR A 42 -4.14 -12.89 1.49
N TYR A 43 -3.28 -13.58 0.75
CA TYR A 43 -1.84 -13.61 0.99
C TYR A 43 -1.12 -12.76 -0.07
N SER A 44 0.18 -12.64 0.07
CA SER A 44 1.02 -11.83 -0.85
C SER A 44 1.10 -12.35 -2.29
N ASP A 45 0.54 -13.49 -2.59
CA ASP A 45 0.42 -14.07 -3.93
C ASP A 45 -0.93 -13.80 -4.60
N PHE A 46 -1.89 -13.19 -3.86
CA PHE A 46 -3.21 -12.87 -4.42
C PHE A 46 -3.10 -12.01 -5.68
N ASN A 47 -3.66 -12.53 -6.76
CA ASN A 47 -3.67 -11.87 -8.05
C ASN A 47 -5.08 -11.50 -8.47
N PRO A 48 -5.45 -10.21 -8.53
CA PRO A 48 -6.78 -9.78 -8.96
C PRO A 48 -6.98 -9.85 -10.49
N GLU A 49 -5.92 -10.05 -11.27
CA GLU A 49 -6.00 -10.09 -12.73
C GLU A 49 -6.76 -11.33 -13.22
N GLY A 50 -7.63 -11.14 -14.19
CA GLY A 50 -8.49 -12.19 -14.77
C GLY A 50 -9.87 -12.26 -14.10
N GLU A 51 -9.96 -12.10 -12.79
CA GLU A 51 -11.23 -12.18 -12.07
C GLU A 51 -11.81 -10.80 -11.72
N TYR A 52 -11.01 -9.92 -11.13
CA TYR A 52 -11.42 -8.59 -10.66
C TYR A 52 -10.96 -7.47 -11.59
N VAL A 53 -9.88 -7.71 -12.33
CA VAL A 53 -9.35 -6.83 -13.38
C VAL A 53 -9.45 -7.55 -14.70
N THR A 54 -10.29 -7.02 -15.59
CA THR A 54 -10.57 -7.58 -16.91
C THR A 54 -10.19 -6.58 -18.02
N PRO A 55 -10.23 -6.96 -19.30
CA PRO A 55 -9.99 -6.03 -20.40
C PRO A 55 -10.94 -4.82 -20.42
N GLN A 56 -12.08 -4.92 -19.76
CA GLN A 56 -13.08 -3.85 -19.63
C GLN A 56 -12.80 -2.90 -18.48
N SER A 57 -11.90 -3.24 -17.57
CA SER A 57 -11.52 -2.39 -16.44
C SER A 57 -10.97 -1.06 -16.92
N MET A 58 -11.44 0.03 -16.33
CA MET A 58 -10.82 1.34 -16.54
C MET A 58 -9.33 1.25 -16.17
N LYS A 59 -8.48 1.80 -17.02
CA LYS A 59 -7.03 1.82 -16.82
C LYS A 59 -6.49 3.22 -16.97
N VAL A 60 -5.73 3.67 -15.99
CA VAL A 60 -4.97 4.92 -16.03
C VAL A 60 -3.52 4.63 -15.68
N SER A 61 -2.59 5.19 -16.45
CA SER A 61 -1.15 5.04 -16.19
C SER A 61 -0.52 6.37 -15.82
N LYS A 62 0.40 6.36 -14.86
CA LYS A 62 1.15 7.52 -14.39
C LYS A 62 2.62 7.19 -14.27
N MET A 63 3.46 8.06 -14.84
CA MET A 63 4.90 8.09 -14.52
C MET A 63 5.11 8.97 -13.28
N TYR A 64 5.97 8.55 -12.38
CA TYR A 64 6.26 9.25 -11.14
C TYR A 64 7.68 8.97 -10.65
N THR A 65 8.14 9.84 -9.78
CA THR A 65 9.28 9.64 -8.88
C THR A 65 8.78 9.73 -7.44
N LEU A 66 9.45 9.13 -6.48
CA LEU A 66 9.04 9.25 -5.07
C LEU A 66 9.33 10.64 -4.52
N THR A 67 10.38 11.31 -4.98
CA THR A 67 10.53 12.75 -4.73
C THR A 67 9.74 13.52 -5.80
N ASP A 68 8.68 14.22 -5.40
CA ASP A 68 7.93 15.08 -6.33
C ASP A 68 8.71 16.37 -6.60
N LEU A 69 9.38 16.42 -7.75
CA LEU A 69 10.17 17.57 -8.17
C LEU A 69 9.33 18.78 -8.60
N ASN A 70 8.00 18.63 -8.75
CA ASN A 70 7.10 19.76 -9.02
C ASN A 70 6.73 20.53 -7.75
N VAL A 71 7.05 19.98 -6.58
CA VAL A 71 6.90 20.64 -5.30
C VAL A 71 8.25 21.21 -4.90
N ASP A 72 8.30 22.46 -4.48
CA ASP A 72 9.54 23.09 -4.04
C ASP A 72 10.12 22.41 -2.80
N GLU A 73 11.42 22.55 -2.62
CA GLU A 73 12.15 21.87 -1.53
C GLU A 73 11.70 22.36 -0.14
N SER A 74 11.37 23.62 0.00
CA SER A 74 10.91 24.18 1.28
C SER A 74 9.59 23.58 1.71
N THR A 75 8.69 23.34 0.77
CA THR A 75 7.42 22.64 1.01
C THR A 75 7.65 21.17 1.32
N ARG A 76 8.54 20.48 0.58
CA ARG A 76 8.85 19.07 0.85
C ARG A 76 9.47 18.84 2.22
N ASN A 77 10.23 19.80 2.73
CA ASN A 77 10.88 19.74 4.04
C ASN A 77 9.97 20.18 5.19
N ASN A 78 8.74 20.59 4.92
CA ASN A 78 7.78 20.92 5.96
C ASN A 78 7.29 19.64 6.65
N SER A 79 7.18 19.68 7.99
CA SER A 79 6.69 18.55 8.79
C SER A 79 5.28 18.07 8.41
N ASP A 80 4.45 18.97 7.87
CA ASP A 80 3.09 18.69 7.47
C ASP A 80 2.97 18.17 6.03
N TYR A 81 4.09 18.13 5.30
CA TYR A 81 4.10 17.61 3.94
C TYR A 81 4.00 16.10 3.95
N MET A 82 2.97 15.59 3.31
CA MET A 82 2.78 14.16 3.10
C MET A 82 3.05 13.80 1.64
N PRO A 83 4.16 13.12 1.33
CA PRO A 83 4.48 12.72 -0.03
C PRO A 83 3.44 11.73 -0.56
N GLY A 84 3.13 11.83 -1.85
CA GLY A 84 2.12 10.97 -2.46
C GLY A 84 2.19 10.93 -3.97
N ILE A 85 1.80 9.80 -4.52
CA ILE A 85 1.68 9.60 -5.97
C ILE A 85 0.26 9.99 -6.37
N ARG A 86 0.12 11.01 -7.20
CA ARG A 86 -1.16 11.47 -7.73
C ARG A 86 -1.46 10.82 -9.07
N ILE A 87 -2.57 10.10 -9.16
CA ILE A 87 -3.06 9.44 -10.38
C ILE A 87 -4.34 10.16 -10.81
N PRO A 88 -4.31 10.98 -11.86
CA PRO A 88 -5.49 11.70 -12.34
C PRO A 88 -6.50 10.72 -12.95
N LEU A 89 -7.76 10.85 -12.56
CA LEU A 89 -8.89 10.17 -13.18
C LEU A 89 -9.64 11.15 -14.11
N SER A 90 -10.55 10.61 -14.92
CA SER A 90 -11.35 11.46 -15.79
C SER A 90 -12.35 12.30 -14.98
N ARG A 91 -12.71 13.44 -15.53
CA ARG A 91 -13.74 14.31 -14.98
C ARG A 91 -15.10 13.64 -14.93
N GLU A 92 -15.39 12.79 -15.90
CA GLU A 92 -16.61 12.01 -16.01
C GLU A 92 -16.71 11.01 -14.84
N TYR A 93 -15.58 10.43 -14.41
CA TYR A 93 -15.53 9.53 -13.25
C TYR A 93 -15.94 10.25 -11.96
N GLY A 94 -15.37 11.42 -11.70
CA GLY A 94 -15.77 12.25 -10.56
C GLY A 94 -17.23 12.70 -10.65
N THR A 95 -17.71 13.03 -11.86
CA THR A 95 -19.10 13.41 -12.10
C THR A 95 -20.07 12.26 -11.83
N LYS A 96 -19.72 11.02 -12.19
CA LYS A 96 -20.47 9.80 -11.86
C LYS A 96 -20.66 9.68 -10.35
N ILE A 97 -19.59 9.88 -9.57
CA ILE A 97 -19.64 9.80 -8.10
C ILE A 97 -20.56 10.90 -7.53
N MET A 98 -20.43 12.13 -8.01
CA MET A 98 -21.29 13.23 -7.55
C MET A 98 -22.77 13.02 -7.88
N ASN A 99 -23.09 12.52 -9.07
CA ASN A 99 -24.47 12.22 -9.43
C ASN A 99 -25.02 11.10 -8.56
N ALA A 100 -24.26 10.03 -8.34
CA ALA A 100 -24.67 8.94 -7.46
C ALA A 100 -24.98 9.41 -6.03
N TYR A 101 -24.27 10.44 -5.51
CA TYR A 101 -24.60 11.00 -4.19
C TYR A 101 -26.02 11.58 -4.12
N TYR A 102 -26.51 12.16 -5.20
CA TYR A 102 -27.87 12.72 -5.24
C TYR A 102 -28.95 11.71 -5.64
N GLU A 103 -28.60 10.74 -6.45
CA GLU A 103 -29.53 9.71 -6.93
C GLU A 103 -29.66 8.55 -5.95
N HIS A 104 -28.56 8.21 -5.26
CA HIS A 104 -28.40 7.05 -4.39
C HIS A 104 -27.59 7.39 -3.12
N PRO A 105 -28.12 8.29 -2.25
CA PRO A 105 -27.41 8.69 -1.03
C PRO A 105 -27.10 7.51 -0.10
N GLU A 106 -27.84 6.43 -0.18
CA GLU A 106 -27.62 5.19 0.57
C GLU A 106 -26.27 4.53 0.26
N TYR A 107 -25.68 4.75 -0.93
CA TYR A 107 -24.34 4.25 -1.28
C TYR A 107 -23.23 4.89 -0.47
N PHE A 108 -23.50 6.04 0.14
CA PHE A 108 -22.52 6.82 0.93
C PHE A 108 -22.70 6.63 2.44
N LYS A 109 -23.54 5.68 2.85
CA LYS A 109 -23.81 5.43 4.27
C LYS A 109 -22.59 4.89 5.02
N ASN A 110 -21.79 4.06 4.39
CA ASN A 110 -20.56 3.47 4.93
C ASN A 110 -19.66 2.95 3.80
N ALA A 111 -18.43 2.53 4.14
CA ALA A 111 -17.46 2.03 3.17
C ALA A 111 -17.97 0.80 2.40
N TYR A 112 -18.65 -0.12 3.07
CA TYR A 112 -19.22 -1.31 2.46
C TYR A 112 -20.23 -0.95 1.36
N ALA A 113 -21.21 -0.09 1.66
CA ALA A 113 -22.22 0.34 0.69
C ALA A 113 -21.57 1.07 -0.51
N PHE A 114 -20.58 1.91 -0.26
CA PHE A 114 -19.85 2.64 -1.31
C PHE A 114 -19.10 1.68 -2.24
N ILE A 115 -18.38 0.71 -1.68
CA ILE A 115 -17.59 -0.26 -2.42
C ILE A 115 -18.47 -1.20 -3.25
N HIS A 116 -19.55 -1.69 -2.66
CA HIS A 116 -20.43 -2.70 -3.32
C HIS A 116 -21.38 -2.10 -4.35
N ASN A 117 -21.65 -0.78 -4.33
CA ASN A 117 -22.61 -0.18 -5.25
C ASN A 117 -22.02 0.84 -6.22
N LEU A 118 -20.85 1.41 -5.94
CA LEU A 118 -20.36 2.54 -6.73
C LEU A 118 -18.91 2.41 -7.19
N VAL A 119 -17.97 2.18 -6.27
CA VAL A 119 -16.52 2.10 -6.54
C VAL A 119 -15.94 0.85 -5.92
N PRO A 120 -15.84 -0.25 -6.68
CA PRO A 120 -15.42 -1.57 -6.13
C PRO A 120 -13.96 -1.62 -5.67
N GLY A 121 -13.17 -0.59 -5.96
CA GLY A 121 -11.77 -0.49 -5.58
C GLY A 121 -10.82 -0.40 -6.77
N PHE A 122 -9.52 -0.38 -6.46
CA PHE A 122 -8.47 -0.22 -7.47
C PHE A 122 -7.34 -1.21 -7.25
N TYR A 123 -6.80 -1.71 -8.35
CA TYR A 123 -5.54 -2.45 -8.38
C TYR A 123 -4.44 -1.57 -8.97
N PHE A 124 -3.37 -1.40 -8.22
CA PHE A 124 -2.20 -0.63 -8.64
C PHE A 124 -1.06 -1.60 -9.00
N LYS A 125 -0.54 -1.48 -10.21
CA LYS A 125 0.54 -2.33 -10.72
C LYS A 125 1.68 -1.48 -11.24
N THR A 126 2.89 -1.71 -10.74
CA THR A 126 4.10 -1.17 -11.36
C THR A 126 4.30 -1.87 -12.70
N THR A 127 4.37 -1.10 -13.78
CA THR A 127 4.45 -1.61 -15.16
C THR A 127 5.79 -1.34 -15.81
N SER A 128 6.59 -0.44 -15.27
CA SER A 128 7.93 -0.11 -15.75
C SER A 128 8.71 0.63 -14.67
N GLY A 129 10.03 0.57 -14.75
CA GLY A 129 10.96 1.16 -13.80
C GLY A 129 11.35 0.18 -12.70
N ILE A 130 12.58 0.33 -12.24
CA ILE A 130 13.19 -0.40 -11.12
C ILE A 130 13.97 0.59 -10.27
N GLY A 131 14.12 0.29 -9.00
CA GLY A 131 14.99 1.05 -8.12
C GLY A 131 14.33 1.64 -6.88
N SER A 132 12.99 1.66 -6.80
CA SER A 132 12.31 2.13 -5.60
C SER A 132 11.04 1.35 -5.27
N MET A 133 10.72 1.30 -3.98
CA MET A 133 9.50 0.71 -3.43
C MET A 133 8.97 1.62 -2.32
N ALA A 134 7.74 2.11 -2.47
CA ALA A 134 7.08 2.94 -1.46
C ALA A 134 6.15 2.10 -0.57
N TYR A 135 6.13 2.43 0.72
CA TYR A 135 5.19 1.86 1.69
C TYR A 135 3.94 2.74 1.72
N ILE A 136 2.92 2.35 0.95
CA ILE A 136 1.66 3.09 0.90
C ILE A 136 0.94 2.97 2.24
N ARG A 137 0.71 4.10 2.88
CA ARG A 137 0.01 4.20 4.16
C ARG A 137 -1.47 4.50 4.00
N LEU A 138 -1.80 5.29 2.97
CA LEU A 138 -3.18 5.71 2.72
C LEU A 138 -3.41 5.83 1.21
N SER A 139 -4.46 5.21 0.73
CA SER A 139 -5.03 5.47 -0.59
C SER A 139 -6.27 6.35 -0.44
N GLN A 140 -6.44 7.33 -1.31
CA GLN A 140 -7.54 8.27 -1.20
C GLN A 140 -8.06 8.65 -2.58
N LEU A 141 -9.35 8.45 -2.80
CA LEU A 141 -10.05 8.92 -3.99
C LEU A 141 -10.62 10.31 -3.70
N ASN A 142 -10.32 11.29 -4.54
CA ASN A 142 -10.75 12.66 -4.38
C ASN A 142 -11.57 13.12 -5.57
N VAL A 143 -12.67 13.80 -5.29
CA VAL A 143 -13.50 14.49 -6.29
C VAL A 143 -13.52 15.97 -5.97
N TYR A 144 -13.04 16.79 -6.89
CA TYR A 144 -12.98 18.24 -6.75
C TYR A 144 -14.15 18.88 -7.49
N PHE A 145 -14.80 19.84 -6.87
CA PHE A 145 -15.95 20.51 -7.42
C PHE A 145 -16.09 21.93 -6.90
N ARG A 146 -16.87 22.73 -7.58
CA ARG A 146 -17.27 24.06 -7.13
C ARG A 146 -18.76 24.08 -6.86
N HIS A 147 -19.14 24.69 -5.78
CA HIS A 147 -20.55 24.91 -5.47
C HIS A 147 -20.82 26.40 -5.23
N LYS A 148 -21.99 26.84 -5.71
CA LYS A 148 -22.48 28.17 -5.46
C LYS A 148 -23.25 28.18 -4.15
N THR A 149 -22.95 29.12 -3.28
CA THR A 149 -23.68 29.36 -2.06
C THR A 149 -23.97 30.84 -1.89
N THR A 150 -25.01 31.15 -1.16
CA THR A 150 -25.40 32.52 -0.82
C THR A 150 -25.20 32.71 0.68
N TYR A 151 -24.42 33.68 1.08
CA TYR A 151 -24.26 34.05 2.48
C TYR A 151 -24.81 35.43 2.73
N THR A 152 -25.30 35.68 3.98
CA THR A 152 -25.79 36.96 4.39
C THR A 152 -24.68 37.71 5.10
N MET A 153 -24.38 38.93 4.63
CA MET A 153 -23.40 39.82 5.24
C MET A 153 -23.95 40.42 6.54
N THR A 154 -23.08 41.03 7.33
CA THR A 154 -23.43 41.68 8.61
C THR A 154 -24.42 42.81 8.45
N ASP A 155 -24.49 43.44 7.27
CA ASP A 155 -25.45 44.48 6.89
C ASP A 155 -26.80 43.95 6.38
N GLY A 156 -26.99 42.60 6.40
CA GLY A 156 -28.20 41.95 5.93
C GLY A 156 -28.24 41.72 4.41
N THR A 157 -27.24 42.16 3.63
CA THR A 157 -27.19 41.90 2.19
C THR A 157 -26.81 40.46 1.89
N LYS A 158 -27.41 39.90 0.85
CA LYS A 158 -27.08 38.53 0.39
C LYS A 158 -26.08 38.59 -0.74
N LYS A 159 -25.00 37.84 -0.61
CA LYS A 159 -23.95 37.76 -1.64
C LYS A 159 -23.75 36.33 -2.06
N ASP A 160 -23.82 36.10 -3.37
CA ASP A 160 -23.49 34.82 -3.98
C ASP A 160 -21.96 34.67 -4.12
N THR A 161 -21.46 33.52 -3.76
CA THR A 161 -20.05 33.19 -3.97
C THR A 161 -19.89 31.75 -4.44
N ILE A 162 -18.75 31.46 -5.04
CA ILE A 162 -18.38 30.11 -5.52
C ILE A 162 -17.22 29.64 -4.68
N TYR A 163 -17.42 28.51 -4.00
CA TYR A 163 -16.38 27.82 -3.23
C TYR A 163 -15.89 26.60 -3.98
N ALA A 164 -14.57 26.41 -3.96
CA ALA A 164 -13.95 25.14 -4.34
C ALA A 164 -14.04 24.18 -3.13
N ALA A 165 -14.44 22.97 -3.39
CA ALA A 165 -14.57 21.93 -2.39
C ALA A 165 -14.02 20.61 -2.91
N MET A 166 -13.74 19.69 -2.00
CA MET A 166 -13.25 18.35 -2.29
C MET A 166 -14.03 17.35 -1.43
N ALA A 167 -14.54 16.31 -2.06
CA ALA A 167 -15.00 15.10 -1.38
C ALA A 167 -13.88 14.06 -1.42
N SER A 168 -13.52 13.53 -0.26
CA SER A 168 -12.43 12.54 -0.10
C SER A 168 -12.98 11.23 0.42
N PHE A 169 -12.54 10.14 -0.19
CA PHE A 169 -12.88 8.76 0.17
C PHE A 169 -11.59 8.01 0.51
N PRO A 170 -11.12 8.05 1.76
CA PRO A 170 -9.90 7.38 2.18
C PRO A 170 -10.13 5.88 2.35
N GLY A 171 -9.15 5.08 1.90
CA GLY A 171 -9.05 3.66 2.20
C GLY A 171 -8.42 3.47 3.58
N THR A 172 -9.25 3.48 4.61
CA THR A 172 -8.87 3.27 6.02
C THR A 172 -8.92 1.79 6.39
N GLU A 173 -8.86 1.48 7.68
CA GLU A 173 -8.82 0.10 8.20
C GLU A 173 -10.07 -0.73 7.85
N GLU A 174 -11.20 -0.07 7.58
CA GLU A 174 -12.45 -0.76 7.17
C GLU A 174 -12.44 -1.21 5.71
N VAL A 175 -11.44 -0.79 4.93
CA VAL A 175 -11.33 -1.14 3.52
C VAL A 175 -10.29 -2.24 3.36
N LEU A 176 -10.68 -3.35 2.71
CA LEU A 176 -9.76 -4.44 2.39
C LEU A 176 -8.59 -3.93 1.56
N GLN A 177 -7.38 -4.15 2.05
CA GLN A 177 -6.14 -3.81 1.38
C GLN A 177 -5.23 -5.04 1.32
N THR A 178 -4.71 -5.33 0.14
CA THR A 178 -3.78 -6.44 -0.08
C THR A 178 -2.58 -5.95 -0.88
N THR A 179 -1.43 -6.60 -0.70
CA THR A 179 -0.22 -6.30 -1.46
C THR A 179 0.26 -7.57 -2.14
N ARG A 180 0.30 -7.54 -3.47
CA ARG A 180 0.90 -8.63 -4.25
C ARG A 180 2.40 -8.43 -4.36
N ILE A 181 3.17 -9.44 -3.98
CA ILE A 181 4.63 -9.45 -4.08
C ILE A 181 5.05 -10.56 -5.03
N GLN A 182 5.75 -10.17 -6.07
CA GLN A 182 6.26 -11.08 -7.09
C GLN A 182 7.79 -11.09 -7.03
N ASN A 183 8.36 -12.27 -6.79
CA ASN A 183 9.81 -12.46 -6.78
C ASN A 183 10.26 -13.11 -8.09
N ASP A 184 11.48 -12.81 -8.52
CA ASP A 184 12.14 -13.57 -9.58
C ASP A 184 12.54 -14.93 -9.02
N GLN A 185 11.87 -15.99 -9.49
CA GLN A 185 12.09 -17.35 -9.01
C GLN A 185 13.47 -17.89 -9.35
N ASN A 186 14.10 -17.42 -10.45
CA ASN A 186 15.45 -17.83 -10.79
C ASN A 186 16.46 -17.26 -9.78
N VAL A 187 16.30 -15.97 -9.44
CA VAL A 187 17.15 -15.33 -8.41
C VAL A 187 16.93 -16.00 -7.06
N ILE A 188 15.68 -16.25 -6.66
CA ILE A 188 15.38 -16.96 -5.41
C ILE A 188 16.06 -18.33 -5.36
N SER A 189 15.95 -19.12 -6.45
CA SER A 189 16.57 -20.45 -6.53
C SER A 189 18.10 -20.40 -6.43
N GLN A 190 18.73 -19.40 -7.04
CA GLN A 190 20.18 -19.20 -6.95
C GLN A 190 20.61 -18.87 -5.51
N LEU A 191 19.86 -17.97 -4.82
CA LEU A 191 20.14 -17.57 -3.44
C LEU A 191 19.93 -18.75 -2.46
N VAL A 192 18.93 -19.60 -2.69
CA VAL A 192 18.70 -20.83 -1.89
C VAL A 192 19.81 -21.85 -2.08
N ALA A 193 20.38 -21.94 -3.29
CA ALA A 193 21.47 -22.85 -3.60
C ALA A 193 22.85 -22.35 -3.13
N ASP A 194 22.98 -21.08 -2.77
CA ASP A 194 24.23 -20.50 -2.28
C ASP A 194 24.49 -20.96 -0.84
N ASN A 195 25.61 -21.69 -0.65
CA ASN A 195 26.03 -22.20 0.65
C ASN A 195 27.01 -21.26 1.38
N SER A 196 27.32 -20.11 0.82
CA SER A 196 28.28 -19.14 1.43
C SER A 196 27.67 -18.38 2.58
N CYS A 197 26.36 -18.11 2.52
CA CYS A 197 25.58 -17.43 3.55
C CYS A 197 24.10 -17.80 3.47
N THR A 198 23.30 -17.27 4.38
CA THR A 198 21.84 -17.39 4.35
C THR A 198 21.20 -16.06 4.03
N TYR A 199 20.05 -16.11 3.39
CA TYR A 199 19.36 -14.94 2.88
C TYR A 199 17.99 -14.80 3.55
N ILE A 200 17.65 -13.55 3.90
CA ILE A 200 16.32 -13.17 4.41
C ILE A 200 15.80 -12.01 3.57
N LYS A 201 14.62 -12.16 3.01
CA LYS A 201 13.92 -11.10 2.28
C LYS A 201 12.52 -10.89 2.84
N SER A 202 12.24 -9.66 3.28
CA SER A 202 10.92 -9.21 3.72
C SER A 202 10.45 -8.03 2.85
N PRO A 203 9.16 -7.89 2.55
CA PRO A 203 8.07 -8.83 2.82
C PRO A 203 8.05 -9.92 1.75
N ALA A 204 7.77 -11.16 2.11
CA ALA A 204 7.77 -12.35 1.27
C ALA A 204 9.08 -12.60 0.47
N GLY A 205 9.48 -13.82 0.31
CA GLY A 205 10.67 -14.20 -0.47
C GLY A 205 11.39 -15.37 0.15
N ILE A 206 12.50 -15.12 0.86
CA ILE A 206 13.34 -16.16 1.48
C ILE A 206 13.35 -15.95 3.00
N TYR A 207 13.29 -17.03 3.73
CA TYR A 207 13.56 -17.07 5.16
C TYR A 207 14.64 -18.10 5.46
N THR A 208 15.33 -17.91 6.56
CA THR A 208 16.31 -18.86 7.07
C THR A 208 15.69 -19.69 8.18
N GLU A 209 15.70 -21.00 8.03
CA GLU A 209 15.34 -21.94 9.09
C GLU A 209 16.60 -22.35 9.84
N LEU A 210 16.55 -22.28 11.18
CA LEU A 210 17.62 -22.67 12.06
C LEU A 210 17.18 -23.88 12.90
N THR A 211 17.77 -25.01 12.68
CA THR A 211 17.57 -26.21 13.51
C THR A 211 18.67 -26.28 14.55
N LEU A 212 18.29 -26.22 15.82
CA LEU A 212 19.21 -26.37 16.94
C LEU A 212 19.24 -27.85 17.40
N PRO A 213 20.41 -28.51 17.38
CA PRO A 213 20.55 -29.88 17.85
C PRO A 213 20.61 -29.90 19.37
N VAL A 214 19.49 -29.62 20.05
CA VAL A 214 19.39 -29.44 21.51
C VAL A 214 19.88 -30.68 22.24
N THR A 215 19.52 -31.88 21.78
CA THR A 215 20.00 -33.16 22.36
C THR A 215 21.53 -33.27 22.34
N GLN A 216 22.16 -32.88 21.25
CA GLN A 216 23.63 -32.89 21.16
C GLN A 216 24.29 -31.88 22.09
N ILE A 217 23.60 -30.76 22.39
CA ILE A 217 24.09 -29.73 23.28
C ILE A 217 24.01 -30.20 24.75
N VAL A 218 22.86 -30.77 25.15
CA VAL A 218 22.60 -31.15 26.55
C VAL A 218 23.11 -32.55 26.92
N GLU A 219 23.24 -33.46 25.97
CA GLU A 219 23.73 -34.82 26.20
C GLU A 219 25.25 -34.99 26.06
N LYS A 220 25.96 -33.94 25.65
CA LYS A 220 27.40 -33.99 25.48
C LYS A 220 28.10 -34.17 26.83
N GLU A 221 28.77 -35.29 26.97
CA GLU A 221 29.66 -35.53 28.10
C GLU A 221 31.06 -34.99 27.81
N TYR A 222 31.72 -34.47 28.81
CA TYR A 222 33.10 -34.01 28.73
C TYR A 222 33.87 -34.41 29.98
N THR A 223 35.18 -34.65 29.85
CA THR A 223 36.05 -35.11 30.97
C THR A 223 37.03 -34.01 31.35
N VAL A 224 37.07 -33.67 32.62
CA VAL A 224 38.03 -32.72 33.19
C VAL A 224 38.65 -33.36 34.44
N GLY A 225 39.98 -33.48 34.47
CA GLY A 225 40.68 -34.05 35.61
C GLY A 225 40.30 -35.51 35.96
N GLY A 226 39.92 -36.31 34.96
CA GLY A 226 39.47 -37.71 35.14
C GLY A 226 38.03 -37.87 35.62
N LYS A 227 37.28 -36.79 35.76
CA LYS A 227 35.84 -36.83 36.08
C LYS A 227 35.01 -36.51 34.85
N VAL A 228 33.96 -37.30 34.64
CA VAL A 228 32.99 -37.10 33.56
C VAL A 228 31.88 -36.18 34.06
N TYR A 229 31.59 -35.17 33.28
CA TYR A 229 30.51 -34.21 33.49
C TYR A 229 29.51 -34.34 32.35
N SER A 230 28.22 -34.24 32.66
CA SER A 230 27.13 -34.29 31.72
C SER A 230 26.19 -33.08 31.94
N HIS A 231 25.74 -32.45 30.88
CA HIS A 231 24.77 -31.36 30.95
C HIS A 231 23.32 -31.84 30.92
N LYS A 232 23.08 -33.14 30.96
CA LYS A 232 21.75 -33.78 30.84
C LYS A 232 20.72 -33.23 31.84
N ASN A 233 21.18 -32.87 33.04
CA ASN A 233 20.32 -32.38 34.13
C ASN A 233 20.52 -30.87 34.39
N ASP A 234 21.23 -30.16 33.53
CA ASP A 234 21.50 -28.73 33.71
C ASP A 234 20.27 -27.91 33.34
N THR A 235 20.04 -26.86 34.11
CA THR A 235 19.01 -25.86 33.78
C THR A 235 19.63 -24.78 32.91
N ILE A 236 19.04 -24.57 31.74
CA ILE A 236 19.48 -23.49 30.82
C ILE A 236 18.93 -22.16 31.32
N ASN A 237 19.79 -21.29 31.85
CA ASN A 237 19.41 -19.97 32.35
C ASN A 237 19.20 -18.93 31.20
N SER A 238 19.91 -19.07 30.08
CA SER A 238 19.72 -18.23 28.93
C SER A 238 20.19 -18.90 27.64
N ALA A 239 19.54 -18.60 26.54
CA ALA A 239 19.98 -18.98 25.22
C ALA A 239 19.94 -17.71 24.31
N LYS A 240 20.98 -17.48 23.52
CA LYS A 240 21.09 -16.30 22.62
C LYS A 240 21.54 -16.75 21.25
N VAL A 241 20.77 -16.37 20.23
CA VAL A 241 21.19 -16.48 18.83
C VAL A 241 21.58 -15.08 18.35
N VAL A 242 22.78 -14.95 17.82
CA VAL A 242 23.28 -13.68 17.28
C VAL A 242 23.44 -13.85 15.77
N LEU A 243 22.71 -13.05 15.01
CA LEU A 243 22.79 -13.02 13.56
C LEU A 243 23.57 -11.75 13.15
N HIS A 244 24.63 -11.92 12.40
CA HIS A 244 25.42 -10.82 11.86
C HIS A 244 24.95 -10.53 10.43
N ARG A 245 24.54 -9.28 10.19
CA ARG A 245 24.24 -8.82 8.83
C ARG A 245 25.53 -8.64 8.06
N ILE A 246 25.59 -9.23 6.88
CA ILE A 246 26.62 -8.99 5.87
C ILE A 246 26.07 -7.92 4.92
N ASN A 247 26.79 -6.83 4.71
CA ASN A 247 26.40 -5.73 3.79
C ASN A 247 26.95 -5.99 2.40
#